data_f9ebbbc7c604284807b4b4d91bfede9b
#
_entry.id   f9ebbbc7c604284807b4b4d91bfede9b
#
_cell.length_a   1.000
_cell.length_b   1.000
_cell.length_c   1.000
_cell.angle_alpha   90.00
_cell.angle_beta   90.00
_cell.angle_gamma   90.00
#
_symmetry.space_group_name_H-M   'P 1'
#
loop_
_entity.id
_entity.type
_entity.pdbx_description
1 polymer ?
#
loop_
_entity_poly.entity_id
_entity_poly.type
_entity_poly.pdbx_seq_one_letter_code
_entity_poly.pdbx_strand_id
1 'polypeptide(L)'
;MKLLNFLFSFKATLLLLAILAIGAGVATFIENDFGTSSARVLVYNNTWYEIVLVLTTINLCGIIYKFKMWNNLPSFLFHFSFVVILLGAIITRYIGYEGIMQIPQGTTTNQMISLEPYLQVTVKEGEKVVAYKEWQNEFTSLLPELNNFSYKVDFDNNNLIIDYKRFQFEKKEQAKMGLLTVDVTLNGKKETIRLPGLSGQMGVPRDLVFDNYTVTL
;
A
#
# COMPACT_ATOMS: atom_id res chain seq x y z
N MET A 1 36.32 -5.45 -8.94
CA MET A 1 36.26 -5.15 -10.39
C MET A 1 35.39 -6.13 -11.20
N LYS A 2 35.45 -7.47 -11.00
CA LYS A 2 34.64 -8.44 -11.78
C LYS A 2 33.12 -8.27 -11.58
N LEU A 3 32.65 -7.99 -10.35
CA LEU A 3 31.24 -7.81 -10.03
C LEU A 3 30.63 -6.57 -10.71
N LEU A 4 31.32 -5.44 -10.67
CA LEU A 4 30.90 -4.20 -11.35
C LEU A 4 30.85 -4.38 -12.88
N ASN A 5 31.81 -5.11 -13.44
CA ASN A 5 31.80 -5.41 -14.88
C ASN A 5 30.64 -6.31 -15.30
N PHE A 6 30.21 -7.23 -14.42
CA PHE A 6 29.02 -8.04 -14.64
C PHE A 6 27.76 -7.17 -14.47
N LEU A 7 27.68 -6.38 -13.40
CA LEU A 7 26.53 -5.50 -13.15
C LEU A 7 26.27 -4.56 -14.33
N PHE A 8 27.34 -3.98 -14.94
CA PHE A 8 27.23 -3.11 -16.12
C PHE A 8 27.32 -3.87 -17.43
N SER A 9 26.57 -4.97 -17.53
CA SER A 9 26.53 -5.80 -18.73
C SER A 9 25.09 -6.02 -19.21
N PHE A 10 24.94 -6.22 -20.51
CA PHE A 10 23.66 -6.57 -21.13
C PHE A 10 23.04 -7.85 -20.54
N LYS A 11 23.88 -8.82 -20.13
CA LYS A 11 23.39 -10.03 -19.46
C LYS A 11 22.71 -9.73 -18.11
N ALA A 12 23.29 -8.83 -17.32
CA ALA A 12 22.69 -8.39 -16.06
C ALA A 12 21.38 -7.62 -16.31
N THR A 13 21.33 -6.77 -17.34
CA THR A 13 20.12 -6.07 -17.74
C THR A 13 18.98 -7.03 -18.04
N LEU A 14 19.24 -8.03 -18.90
CA LEU A 14 18.23 -9.03 -19.27
C LEU A 14 17.74 -9.82 -18.05
N LEU A 15 18.65 -10.20 -17.16
CA LEU A 15 18.31 -10.92 -15.94
C LEU A 15 17.42 -10.07 -15.02
N LEU A 16 17.80 -8.82 -14.77
CA LEU A 16 17.04 -7.90 -13.92
C LEU A 16 15.65 -7.62 -14.50
N LEU A 17 15.56 -7.35 -15.80
CA LEU A 17 14.27 -7.15 -16.48
C LEU A 17 13.40 -8.41 -16.45
N ALA A 18 14.00 -9.61 -16.61
CA ALA A 18 13.26 -10.86 -16.50
C ALA A 18 12.69 -11.05 -15.09
N ILE A 19 13.46 -10.75 -14.03
CA ILE A 19 12.99 -10.83 -12.64
C ILE A 19 11.83 -9.86 -12.43
N LEU A 20 11.93 -8.61 -12.89
CA LEU A 20 10.86 -7.62 -12.79
C LEU A 20 9.60 -8.07 -13.54
N ALA A 21 9.75 -8.60 -14.76
CA ALA A 21 8.62 -9.07 -15.57
C ALA A 21 7.93 -10.27 -14.92
N ILE A 22 8.69 -11.24 -14.42
CA ILE A 22 8.15 -12.39 -13.70
C ILE A 22 7.44 -11.92 -12.41
N GLY A 23 8.06 -11.02 -11.65
CA GLY A 23 7.45 -10.44 -10.45
C GLY A 23 6.11 -9.75 -10.74
N ALA A 24 6.05 -8.92 -11.78
CA ALA A 24 4.81 -8.27 -12.21
C ALA A 24 3.75 -9.28 -12.68
N GLY A 25 4.17 -10.32 -13.41
CA GLY A 25 3.28 -11.41 -13.82
C GLY A 25 2.69 -12.15 -12.62
N VAL A 26 3.50 -12.53 -11.64
CA VAL A 26 3.06 -13.17 -10.39
C VAL A 26 2.11 -12.25 -9.61
N ALA A 27 2.43 -10.95 -9.53
CA ALA A 27 1.58 -9.96 -8.86
C ALA A 27 0.17 -9.92 -9.49
N THR A 28 0.05 -9.99 -10.82
CA THR A 28 -1.24 -10.00 -11.52
C THR A 28 -2.10 -11.20 -11.12
N PHE A 29 -1.50 -12.40 -10.97
CA PHE A 29 -2.24 -13.58 -10.50
C PHE A 29 -2.65 -13.43 -9.03
N ILE A 30 -1.75 -12.93 -8.17
CA ILE A 30 -2.07 -12.66 -6.77
C ILE A 30 -3.22 -11.65 -6.67
N GLU A 31 -3.18 -10.59 -7.46
CA GLU A 31 -4.24 -9.56 -7.47
C GLU A 31 -5.59 -10.14 -7.87
N ASN A 32 -5.61 -11.00 -8.87
CA ASN A 32 -6.85 -11.63 -9.32
C ASN A 32 -7.51 -12.49 -8.24
N ASP A 33 -6.71 -13.25 -7.48
CA ASP A 33 -7.21 -14.25 -6.52
C ASP A 33 -7.30 -13.75 -5.07
N PHE A 34 -6.41 -12.84 -4.68
CA PHE A 34 -6.25 -12.36 -3.28
C PHE A 34 -6.39 -10.84 -3.13
N GLY A 35 -6.69 -10.13 -4.22
CA GLY A 35 -6.89 -8.69 -4.23
C GLY A 35 -5.63 -7.85 -4.37
N THR A 36 -5.82 -6.57 -4.78
CA THR A 36 -4.74 -5.60 -5.03
C THR A 36 -3.84 -5.37 -3.83
N SER A 37 -4.41 -5.34 -2.61
CA SER A 37 -3.64 -5.17 -1.38
C SER A 37 -2.62 -6.30 -1.18
N SER A 38 -3.00 -7.56 -1.47
CA SER A 38 -2.07 -8.70 -1.38
C SER A 38 -0.94 -8.61 -2.40
N ALA A 39 -1.21 -8.17 -3.64
CA ALA A 39 -0.19 -7.97 -4.67
C ALA A 39 0.78 -6.84 -4.26
N ARG A 40 0.28 -5.77 -3.66
CA ARG A 40 1.11 -4.67 -3.14
C ARG A 40 2.03 -5.16 -2.03
N VAL A 41 1.51 -5.80 -0.99
CA VAL A 41 2.29 -6.30 0.16
C VAL A 41 3.36 -7.29 -0.26
N LEU A 42 3.03 -8.23 -1.15
CA LEU A 42 3.90 -9.36 -1.45
C LEU A 42 4.92 -9.08 -2.56
N VAL A 43 4.58 -8.17 -3.49
CA VAL A 43 5.44 -7.87 -4.64
C VAL A 43 5.81 -6.39 -4.67
N TYR A 44 4.88 -5.50 -4.99
CA TYR A 44 5.21 -4.13 -5.36
C TYR A 44 5.81 -3.31 -4.21
N ASN A 45 5.32 -3.47 -2.98
CA ASN A 45 5.80 -2.77 -1.78
C ASN A 45 6.81 -3.60 -0.99
N ASN A 46 7.19 -4.77 -1.50
CA ASN A 46 8.16 -5.63 -0.84
C ASN A 46 9.60 -5.19 -1.16
N THR A 47 10.46 -5.25 -0.15
CA THR A 47 11.87 -4.85 -0.22
C THR A 47 12.65 -5.55 -1.34
N TRP A 48 12.35 -6.83 -1.62
CA TRP A 48 13.07 -7.55 -2.69
C TRP A 48 12.83 -6.93 -4.07
N TYR A 49 11.57 -6.53 -4.38
CA TYR A 49 11.21 -5.92 -5.65
C TYR A 49 11.84 -4.54 -5.79
N GLU A 50 11.86 -3.79 -4.70
CA GLU A 50 12.51 -2.49 -4.61
C GLU A 50 14.02 -2.56 -4.85
N ILE A 51 14.71 -3.54 -4.22
CA ILE A 51 16.13 -3.78 -4.47
C ILE A 51 16.39 -4.07 -5.95
N VAL A 52 15.57 -4.89 -6.60
CA VAL A 52 15.71 -5.19 -8.03
C VAL A 52 15.51 -3.94 -8.88
N LEU A 53 14.54 -3.07 -8.56
CA LEU A 53 14.32 -1.79 -9.24
C LEU A 53 15.55 -0.87 -9.11
N VAL A 54 16.09 -0.73 -7.90
CA VAL A 54 17.30 0.07 -7.66
C VAL A 54 18.50 -0.49 -8.43
N LEU A 55 18.70 -1.81 -8.39
CA LEU A 55 19.78 -2.46 -9.15
C LEU A 55 19.61 -2.26 -10.66
N THR A 56 18.37 -2.30 -11.17
CA THR A 56 18.07 -2.04 -12.58
C THR A 56 18.41 -0.59 -12.95
N THR A 57 18.10 0.37 -12.09
CA THR A 57 18.44 1.78 -12.30
C THR A 57 19.95 1.99 -12.32
N ILE A 58 20.68 1.40 -11.37
CA ILE A 58 22.15 1.46 -11.32
C ILE A 58 22.76 0.80 -12.56
N ASN A 59 22.24 -0.37 -12.97
CA ASN A 59 22.68 -1.05 -14.19
C ASN A 59 22.51 -0.16 -15.41
N LEU A 60 21.34 0.45 -15.58
CA LEU A 60 21.03 1.33 -16.70
C LEU A 60 21.96 2.54 -16.77
N CYS A 61 22.16 3.23 -15.64
CA CYS A 61 23.13 4.34 -15.55
C CYS A 61 24.56 3.87 -15.89
N GLY A 62 24.96 2.71 -15.39
CA GLY A 62 26.28 2.13 -15.66
C GLY A 62 26.48 1.77 -17.13
N ILE A 63 25.43 1.28 -17.81
CA ILE A 63 25.47 0.98 -19.24
C ILE A 63 25.58 2.26 -20.08
N ILE A 64 24.77 3.28 -19.77
CA ILE A 64 24.85 4.60 -20.43
C ILE A 64 26.27 5.15 -20.34
N TYR A 65 26.87 5.07 -19.15
CA TYR A 65 28.25 5.53 -18.92
C TYR A 65 29.28 4.71 -19.66
N LYS A 66 29.24 3.38 -19.50
CA LYS A 66 30.24 2.44 -20.07
C LYS A 66 30.30 2.47 -21.59
N PHE A 67 29.15 2.54 -22.24
CA PHE A 67 29.03 2.57 -23.70
C PHE A 67 29.07 3.98 -24.28
N LYS A 68 29.30 5.02 -23.45
CA LYS A 68 29.38 6.42 -23.88
C LYS A 68 28.22 6.81 -24.80
N MET A 69 26.98 6.44 -24.36
CA MET A 69 25.77 6.59 -25.20
C MET A 69 25.50 8.05 -25.57
N TRP A 70 26.04 9.02 -24.81
CA TRP A 70 25.95 10.45 -25.15
C TRP A 70 26.56 10.83 -26.49
N ASN A 71 27.43 9.98 -27.09
CA ASN A 71 27.96 10.20 -28.43
C ASN A 71 26.92 9.91 -29.53
N ASN A 72 25.83 9.20 -29.21
CA ASN A 72 24.70 8.92 -30.10
C ASN A 72 23.43 9.43 -29.43
N LEU A 73 23.02 10.65 -29.77
CA LEU A 73 21.92 11.36 -29.13
C LEU A 73 20.60 10.58 -29.10
N PRO A 74 20.13 9.92 -30.17
CA PRO A 74 18.90 9.12 -30.13
C PRO A 74 18.98 7.98 -29.12
N SER A 75 20.08 7.24 -29.09
CA SER A 75 20.28 6.14 -28.14
C SER A 75 20.38 6.63 -26.71
N PHE A 76 21.07 7.75 -26.49
CA PHE A 76 21.16 8.38 -25.18
C PHE A 76 19.79 8.81 -24.65
N LEU A 77 19.02 9.56 -25.44
CA LEU A 77 17.70 10.05 -25.03
C LEU A 77 16.74 8.89 -24.72
N PHE A 78 16.77 7.83 -25.54
CA PHE A 78 15.96 6.64 -25.30
C PHE A 78 16.24 5.99 -23.95
N HIS A 79 17.52 5.71 -23.64
CA HIS A 79 17.89 5.07 -22.37
C HIS A 79 17.76 6.02 -21.18
N PHE A 80 18.08 7.29 -21.36
CA PHE A 80 17.95 8.30 -20.29
C PHE A 80 16.50 8.55 -19.89
N SER A 81 15.55 8.42 -20.83
CA SER A 81 14.14 8.54 -20.51
C SER A 81 13.67 7.51 -19.48
N PHE A 82 14.21 6.27 -19.51
CA PHE A 82 13.89 5.29 -18.47
C PHE A 82 14.44 5.67 -17.11
N VAL A 83 15.63 6.31 -17.04
CA VAL A 83 16.15 6.84 -15.78
C VAL A 83 15.19 7.89 -15.20
N VAL A 84 14.71 8.81 -16.05
CA VAL A 84 13.74 9.85 -15.63
C VAL A 84 12.42 9.23 -15.16
N ILE A 85 11.90 8.22 -15.87
CA ILE A 85 10.70 7.47 -15.48
C ILE A 85 10.89 6.79 -14.12
N LEU A 86 12.02 6.11 -13.90
CA LEU A 86 12.32 5.44 -12.64
C LEU A 86 12.45 6.44 -11.48
N LEU A 87 13.09 7.59 -11.70
CA LEU A 87 13.13 8.67 -10.70
C LEU A 87 11.74 9.22 -10.40
N GLY A 88 10.91 9.42 -11.43
CA GLY A 88 9.50 9.81 -11.25
C GLY A 88 8.73 8.80 -10.42
N ALA A 89 8.91 7.51 -10.68
CA ALA A 89 8.27 6.43 -9.92
C ALA A 89 8.70 6.44 -8.44
N ILE A 90 9.98 6.71 -8.14
CA ILE A 90 10.46 6.87 -6.77
C ILE A 90 9.77 8.05 -6.08
N ILE A 91 9.67 9.21 -6.75
CA ILE A 91 9.01 10.39 -6.20
C ILE A 91 7.53 10.09 -5.92
N THR A 92 6.83 9.50 -6.87
CA THR A 92 5.41 9.13 -6.69
C THR A 92 5.24 8.16 -5.52
N ARG A 93 6.12 7.16 -5.40
CA ARG A 93 6.03 6.15 -4.34
C ARG A 93 6.23 6.70 -2.93
N TYR A 94 7.20 7.64 -2.74
CA TYR A 94 7.59 8.10 -1.40
C TYR A 94 7.01 9.46 -1.01
N ILE A 95 6.59 10.25 -1.99
CA ILE A 95 6.12 11.63 -1.78
C ILE A 95 4.70 11.81 -2.33
N GLY A 96 4.30 11.00 -3.33
CA GLY A 96 3.02 11.10 -3.98
C GLY A 96 1.86 10.69 -3.06
N TYR A 97 0.71 11.33 -3.26
CA TYR A 97 -0.57 10.95 -2.67
C TYR A 97 -1.56 10.70 -3.82
N GLU A 98 -2.18 9.53 -3.82
CA GLU A 98 -3.12 9.14 -4.86
C GLU A 98 -4.52 8.93 -4.29
N GLY A 99 -5.52 9.42 -5.00
CA GLY A 99 -6.91 9.24 -4.61
C GLY A 99 -7.89 9.39 -5.76
N ILE A 100 -9.11 8.96 -5.53
CA ILE A 100 -10.22 9.04 -6.48
C ILE A 100 -11.21 10.09 -5.99
N MET A 101 -11.57 11.03 -6.86
CA MET A 101 -12.64 11.98 -6.63
C MET A 101 -13.85 11.55 -7.47
N GLN A 102 -14.88 11.07 -6.78
CA GLN A 102 -16.14 10.66 -7.42
C GLN A 102 -17.10 11.84 -7.46
N ILE A 103 -17.41 12.34 -8.65
CA ILE A 103 -18.33 13.47 -8.84
C ILE A 103 -19.53 13.00 -9.66
N PRO A 104 -20.67 12.65 -9.01
CA PRO A 104 -21.91 12.34 -9.73
C PRO A 104 -22.38 13.52 -10.57
N GLN A 105 -23.06 13.22 -11.68
CA GLN A 105 -23.56 14.26 -12.58
C GLN A 105 -24.48 15.23 -11.85
N GLY A 106 -24.22 16.54 -11.98
CA GLY A 106 -25.01 17.60 -11.34
C GLY A 106 -24.65 17.90 -9.89
N THR A 107 -23.58 17.29 -9.35
CA THR A 107 -23.10 17.56 -7.98
C THR A 107 -21.68 18.13 -7.99
N THR A 108 -21.26 18.65 -6.84
CA THR A 108 -19.89 19.08 -6.58
C THR A 108 -19.37 18.37 -5.33
N THR A 109 -18.08 18.04 -5.30
CA THR A 109 -17.41 17.48 -4.13
C THR A 109 -16.06 18.13 -3.90
N ASN A 110 -15.66 18.24 -2.64
CA ASN A 110 -14.32 18.64 -2.20
C ASN A 110 -13.59 17.50 -1.49
N GLN A 111 -14.13 16.27 -1.57
CA GLN A 111 -13.58 15.10 -0.91
C GLN A 111 -12.89 14.19 -1.93
N MET A 112 -11.74 13.66 -1.54
CA MET A 112 -10.98 12.66 -2.28
C MET A 112 -10.86 11.41 -1.41
N ILE A 113 -11.12 10.24 -2.00
CA ILE A 113 -10.98 8.95 -1.35
C ILE A 113 -9.58 8.43 -1.68
N SER A 114 -8.77 8.16 -0.67
CA SER A 114 -7.43 7.58 -0.86
C SER A 114 -7.51 6.21 -1.52
N LEU A 115 -6.55 5.92 -2.42
CA LEU A 115 -6.34 4.57 -2.94
C LEU A 115 -5.66 3.65 -1.92
N GLU A 116 -5.02 4.23 -0.93
CA GLU A 116 -4.40 3.49 0.16
C GLU A 116 -5.41 3.29 1.29
N PRO A 117 -5.50 2.07 1.86
CA PRO A 117 -6.41 1.80 2.95
C PRO A 117 -5.91 2.40 4.25
N TYR A 118 -6.80 3.11 4.95
CA TYR A 118 -6.56 3.67 6.28
C TYR A 118 -7.52 3.06 7.28
N LEU A 119 -7.00 2.68 8.45
CA LEU A 119 -7.81 2.43 9.63
C LEU A 119 -7.96 3.75 10.39
N GLN A 120 -9.16 4.31 10.35
CA GLN A 120 -9.48 5.55 11.06
C GLN A 120 -10.25 5.21 12.34
N VAL A 121 -9.92 5.90 13.41
CA VAL A 121 -10.53 5.72 14.72
C VAL A 121 -10.91 7.07 15.27
N THR A 122 -12.19 7.24 15.57
CA THR A 122 -12.74 8.42 16.25
C THR A 122 -13.36 7.99 17.56
N VAL A 123 -12.94 8.60 18.65
CA VAL A 123 -13.52 8.41 19.97
C VAL A 123 -14.32 9.65 20.34
N LYS A 124 -15.60 9.44 20.71
CA LYS A 124 -16.52 10.51 21.12
C LYS A 124 -17.03 10.28 22.55
N GLU A 125 -17.15 11.34 23.30
CA GLU A 125 -17.91 11.40 24.56
C GLU A 125 -19.17 12.26 24.30
N GLY A 126 -20.33 11.60 24.16
CA GLY A 126 -21.53 12.25 23.62
C GLY A 126 -21.31 12.76 22.20
N GLU A 127 -21.43 14.07 21.98
CA GLU A 127 -21.17 14.70 20.67
C GLU A 127 -19.72 15.20 20.49
N LYS A 128 -18.92 15.23 21.55
CA LYS A 128 -17.56 15.76 21.53
C LYS A 128 -16.57 14.70 21.08
N VAL A 129 -15.77 15.01 20.05
CA VAL A 129 -14.62 14.17 19.66
C VAL A 129 -13.50 14.40 20.68
N VAL A 130 -13.10 13.34 21.38
CA VAL A 130 -12.02 13.35 22.38
C VAL A 130 -10.70 12.81 21.82
N ALA A 131 -10.77 11.92 20.82
CA ALA A 131 -9.57 11.45 20.11
C ALA A 131 -9.87 11.12 18.66
N TYR A 132 -8.89 11.35 17.79
CA TYR A 132 -8.86 10.91 16.40
C TYR A 132 -7.46 10.41 16.05
N LYS A 133 -7.40 9.25 15.43
CA LYS A 133 -6.17 8.67 14.89
C LYS A 133 -6.45 7.95 13.60
N GLU A 134 -5.43 7.91 12.73
CA GLU A 134 -5.48 7.12 11.50
C GLU A 134 -4.13 6.46 11.26
N TRP A 135 -4.19 5.26 10.68
CA TRP A 135 -3.00 4.49 10.30
C TRP A 135 -3.22 3.92 8.91
N GLN A 136 -2.23 4.10 8.07
CA GLN A 136 -2.16 3.45 6.78
C GLN A 136 -1.79 1.99 6.97
N ASN A 137 -2.58 1.07 6.40
CA ASN A 137 -2.37 -0.35 6.51
C ASN A 137 -2.70 -1.06 5.21
N GLU A 138 -1.77 -1.87 4.74
CA GLU A 138 -2.03 -2.81 3.67
C GLU A 138 -2.10 -4.24 4.25
N PHE A 139 -3.09 -5.00 3.82
CA PHE A 139 -3.34 -6.35 4.32
C PHE A 139 -3.23 -7.38 3.20
N THR A 140 -2.72 -8.57 3.52
CA THR A 140 -2.72 -9.69 2.61
C THR A 140 -3.53 -10.86 3.18
N SER A 141 -4.35 -11.48 2.34
CA SER A 141 -5.08 -12.71 2.70
C SER A 141 -4.28 -13.97 2.37
N LEU A 142 -3.24 -13.86 1.53
CA LEU A 142 -2.40 -14.99 1.13
C LEU A 142 -1.41 -15.41 2.24
N LEU A 143 -0.83 -14.43 2.94
CA LEU A 143 0.08 -14.66 4.07
C LEU A 143 -0.41 -13.86 5.29
N PRO A 144 -1.44 -14.35 6.00
CA PRO A 144 -2.06 -13.62 7.11
C PRO A 144 -1.13 -13.29 8.27
N GLU A 145 -0.04 -14.03 8.42
CA GLU A 145 1.00 -13.80 9.43
C GLU A 145 1.76 -12.48 9.24
N LEU A 146 1.72 -11.89 8.05
CA LEU A 146 2.30 -10.58 7.80
C LEU A 146 1.42 -9.43 8.28
N ASN A 147 0.14 -9.69 8.54
CA ASN A 147 -0.82 -8.71 9.00
C ASN A 147 -0.80 -8.63 10.53
N ASN A 148 0.14 -7.98 11.12
CA ASN A 148 0.15 -7.85 12.57
C ASN A 148 0.27 -6.39 12.99
N PHE A 149 -0.71 -5.92 13.78
CA PHE A 149 -0.65 -4.61 14.39
C PHE A 149 -1.38 -4.58 15.74
N SER A 150 -0.93 -3.68 16.59
CA SER A 150 -1.60 -3.30 17.83
C SER A 150 -1.47 -1.78 17.96
N TYR A 151 -2.58 -1.07 17.85
CA TYR A 151 -2.62 0.38 17.92
C TYR A 151 -3.18 0.83 19.24
N LYS A 152 -2.57 1.89 19.79
CA LYS A 152 -3.01 2.52 21.04
C LYS A 152 -3.46 3.95 20.78
N VAL A 153 -4.58 4.30 21.37
CA VAL A 153 -5.12 5.67 21.40
C VAL A 153 -5.32 6.05 22.86
N ASP A 154 -4.51 6.97 23.34
CA ASP A 154 -4.61 7.48 24.69
C ASP A 154 -5.47 8.76 24.69
N PHE A 155 -6.45 8.84 25.60
CA PHE A 155 -7.31 10.00 25.78
C PHE A 155 -7.89 10.01 27.22
N ASP A 156 -8.02 11.16 27.81
CA ASP A 156 -8.66 11.40 29.12
C ASP A 156 -8.35 10.34 30.21
N ASN A 157 -7.07 9.95 30.34
CA ASN A 157 -6.60 8.86 31.21
C ASN A 157 -7.11 7.45 30.85
N ASN A 158 -7.74 7.29 29.69
CA ASN A 158 -8.14 5.99 29.16
C ASN A 158 -7.20 5.55 28.05
N ASN A 159 -7.13 4.24 27.82
CA ASN A 159 -6.31 3.63 26.78
C ASN A 159 -7.20 2.71 25.94
N LEU A 160 -7.37 3.08 24.67
CA LEU A 160 -8.01 2.24 23.67
C LEU A 160 -6.96 1.44 22.93
N ILE A 161 -7.11 0.13 22.88
CA ILE A 161 -6.21 -0.77 22.16
C ILE A 161 -7.01 -1.43 21.04
N ILE A 162 -6.41 -1.43 19.83
CA ILE A 162 -6.99 -2.05 18.64
C ILE A 162 -6.01 -3.08 18.13
N ASP A 163 -6.35 -4.34 18.31
CA ASP A 163 -5.52 -5.48 17.94
C ASP A 163 -6.01 -6.13 16.66
N TYR A 164 -5.09 -6.44 15.76
CA TYR A 164 -5.39 -7.24 14.57
C TYR A 164 -5.83 -8.65 14.99
N LYS A 165 -6.89 -9.14 14.33
CA LYS A 165 -7.35 -10.51 14.54
C LYS A 165 -7.33 -11.32 13.25
N ARG A 166 -7.90 -10.79 12.17
CA ARG A 166 -8.00 -11.50 10.90
C ARG A 166 -8.28 -10.57 9.74
N PHE A 167 -7.70 -10.88 8.59
CA PHE A 167 -8.07 -10.29 7.30
C PHE A 167 -8.47 -11.39 6.33
N GLN A 168 -9.58 -11.19 5.60
CA GLN A 168 -10.09 -12.09 4.59
C GLN A 168 -10.44 -11.32 3.34
N PHE A 169 -10.16 -11.92 2.20
CA PHE A 169 -10.59 -11.40 0.91
C PHE A 169 -11.69 -12.31 0.37
N GLU A 170 -12.89 -11.77 0.22
CA GLU A 170 -14.02 -12.47 -0.34
C GLU A 170 -14.24 -12.07 -1.79
N LYS A 171 -14.20 -13.06 -2.69
CA LYS A 171 -14.49 -12.88 -4.10
C LYS A 171 -15.88 -13.48 -4.36
N LYS A 172 -16.91 -12.64 -4.47
CA LYS A 172 -18.25 -13.03 -4.90
C LYS A 172 -18.44 -12.65 -6.36
N GLU A 173 -19.39 -13.29 -7.06
CA GLU A 173 -19.63 -13.10 -8.49
C GLU A 173 -19.78 -11.63 -8.94
N GLN A 174 -20.23 -10.75 -8.05
CA GLN A 174 -20.46 -9.33 -8.35
C GLN A 174 -19.67 -8.34 -7.48
N ALA A 175 -18.90 -8.81 -6.49
CA ALA A 175 -18.13 -7.94 -5.61
C ALA A 175 -16.88 -8.61 -5.07
N LYS A 176 -15.77 -7.86 -5.03
CA LYS A 176 -14.55 -8.23 -4.34
C LYS A 176 -14.50 -7.38 -3.06
N MET A 177 -14.38 -7.99 -1.89
CA MET A 177 -14.42 -7.27 -0.62
C MET A 177 -13.33 -7.76 0.32
N GLY A 178 -12.58 -6.84 0.90
CA GLY A 178 -11.71 -7.10 2.04
C GLY A 178 -12.51 -6.99 3.34
N LEU A 179 -12.35 -7.94 4.25
CA LEU A 179 -12.95 -7.95 5.58
C LEU A 179 -11.84 -7.97 6.62
N LEU A 180 -11.66 -6.85 7.30
CA LEU A 180 -10.75 -6.72 8.44
C LEU A 180 -11.54 -7.00 9.73
N THR A 181 -11.06 -7.94 10.54
CA THR A 181 -11.57 -8.19 11.88
C THR A 181 -10.55 -7.70 12.89
N VAL A 182 -10.98 -6.85 13.80
CA VAL A 182 -10.15 -6.32 14.88
C VAL A 182 -10.81 -6.54 16.22
N ASP A 183 -10.00 -6.66 17.26
CA ASP A 183 -10.43 -6.65 18.65
C ASP A 183 -10.17 -5.25 19.21
N VAL A 184 -11.20 -4.61 19.73
CA VAL A 184 -11.15 -3.27 20.32
C VAL A 184 -11.31 -3.42 21.82
N THR A 185 -10.34 -2.93 22.58
CA THR A 185 -10.34 -3.03 24.04
C THR A 185 -10.26 -1.64 24.66
N LEU A 186 -11.24 -1.29 25.47
CA LEU A 186 -11.26 -0.06 26.27
C LEU A 186 -11.53 -0.40 27.73
N ASN A 187 -10.64 0.02 28.62
CA ASN A 187 -10.76 -0.19 30.07
C ASN A 187 -11.04 -1.66 30.46
N GLY A 188 -10.40 -2.60 29.76
CA GLY A 188 -10.55 -4.04 30.01
C GLY A 188 -11.83 -4.66 29.37
N LYS A 189 -12.75 -3.88 28.83
CA LYS A 189 -13.86 -4.39 28.01
C LYS A 189 -13.39 -4.58 26.59
N LYS A 190 -13.61 -5.78 26.05
CA LYS A 190 -13.14 -6.18 24.71
C LYS A 190 -14.33 -6.51 23.81
N GLU A 191 -14.36 -5.89 22.65
CA GLU A 191 -15.32 -6.19 21.59
C GLU A 191 -14.61 -6.51 20.27
N THR A 192 -15.19 -7.44 19.49
CA THR A 192 -14.68 -7.81 18.17
C THR A 192 -15.57 -7.22 17.09
N ILE A 193 -14.98 -6.50 16.15
CA ILE A 193 -15.71 -5.86 15.04
C ILE A 193 -15.15 -6.32 13.70
N ARG A 194 -16.03 -6.36 12.69
CA ARG A 194 -15.69 -6.62 11.29
C ARG A 194 -15.89 -5.36 10.47
N LEU A 195 -14.82 -4.92 9.82
CA LEU A 195 -14.77 -3.73 9.00
C LEU A 195 -14.68 -4.15 7.53
N PRO A 196 -15.72 -3.94 6.72
CA PRO A 196 -15.63 -4.10 5.29
C PRO A 196 -14.89 -2.91 4.69
N GLY A 197 -13.97 -3.18 3.78
CA GLY A 197 -13.21 -2.14 3.10
C GLY A 197 -12.66 -2.61 1.77
N LEU A 198 -12.60 -1.68 0.82
CA LEU A 198 -11.94 -1.85 -0.47
C LEU A 198 -11.05 -0.63 -0.72
N SER A 199 -9.91 -0.87 -1.37
CA SER A 199 -9.05 0.20 -1.88
C SER A 199 -9.86 1.11 -2.81
N GLY A 200 -9.79 2.42 -2.59
CA GLY A 200 -10.52 3.41 -3.40
C GLY A 200 -12.03 3.50 -3.12
N GLN A 201 -12.52 2.90 -2.05
CA GLN A 201 -13.91 3.05 -1.59
C GLN A 201 -13.96 3.55 -0.15
N MET A 202 -14.95 4.38 0.13
CA MET A 202 -15.21 4.82 1.51
C MET A 202 -15.67 3.62 2.34
N GLY A 203 -14.99 3.36 3.46
CA GLY A 203 -15.42 2.35 4.43
C GLY A 203 -16.78 2.68 5.02
N VAL A 204 -17.51 1.67 5.50
CA VAL A 204 -18.74 1.85 6.25
C VAL A 204 -18.36 2.01 7.72
N PRO A 205 -18.57 3.20 8.33
CA PRO A 205 -18.25 3.41 9.74
C PRO A 205 -19.00 2.42 10.62
N ARG A 206 -18.35 1.95 11.66
CA ARG A 206 -18.94 1.05 12.66
C ARG A 206 -18.72 1.63 14.05
N ASP A 207 -19.79 1.78 14.77
CA ASP A 207 -19.80 2.33 16.13
C ASP A 207 -19.80 1.20 17.15
N LEU A 208 -18.93 1.33 18.15
CA LEU A 208 -18.89 0.52 19.36
C LEU A 208 -19.13 1.43 20.56
N VAL A 209 -20.01 1.03 21.46
CA VAL A 209 -20.33 1.81 22.65
C VAL A 209 -19.67 1.19 23.87
N PHE A 210 -18.79 1.95 24.52
CA PHE A 210 -18.11 1.59 25.75
C PHE A 210 -18.43 2.61 26.84
N ASP A 211 -19.29 2.25 27.77
CA ASP A 211 -19.75 3.13 28.86
C ASP A 211 -20.20 4.51 28.33
N ASN A 212 -19.40 5.57 28.55
CA ASN A 212 -19.70 6.94 28.11
C ASN A 212 -19.07 7.30 26.75
N TYR A 213 -18.34 6.36 26.12
CA TYR A 213 -17.60 6.61 24.88
C TYR A 213 -18.18 5.84 23.72
N THR A 214 -18.24 6.48 22.56
CA THR A 214 -18.54 5.85 21.28
C THR A 214 -17.26 5.83 20.45
N VAL A 215 -16.80 4.63 20.08
CA VAL A 215 -15.66 4.41 19.22
C VAL A 215 -16.16 4.09 17.83
N THR A 216 -15.90 4.98 16.88
CA THR A 216 -16.21 4.78 15.45
C THR A 216 -14.94 4.35 14.72
N LEU A 217 -15.04 3.23 14.00
CA LEU A 217 -13.97 2.71 13.16
C LEU A 217 -14.40 2.72 11.70
#